data_f4900c1442cd7fecdcb00aad76ffe8e1
#
_entry.id   f4900c1442cd7fecdcb00aad76ffe8e1
#
_cell.length_a   1.000
_cell.length_b   1.000
_cell.length_c   1.000
_cell.angle_alpha   90.00
_cell.angle_beta   90.00
_cell.angle_gamma   90.00
#
_symmetry.space_group_name_H-M   'P 1'
#
loop_
_entity.id
_entity.type
_entity.pdbx_description
1 polymer ?
#
loop_
_entity_poly.entity_id
_entity_poly.type
_entity_poly.pdbx_seq_one_letter_code
_entity_poly.pdbx_strand_id
1 'polypeptide(L)'
;TILVALGFVTVGIGLKLGLFPLHVWLPNAYAYAPSVVTAFLAATATKVAVYMLLRVYFTIFGTDIFAALPIDEFLLVLGLIAIVTMSGVAIYQNNAKRLLAYSSVAQVGYMVIGISMVTATGLTATILHLFNHAMIKGALFLALAAVFYRIKSVKIDDMAGLGKEMPYTMAAFVVGGFSLVGVPLTVGFISKWYLILGALEKGWWPVAALILFSSLLAVIYFWKVIEVAYFKPRPESADTVSDVPLSMLIPLWVLVGANIFFGTNSNLTVSTAMGAAKALIGGAP
;
A
#
# COMPACT_ATOMS: atom_id res chain seq x y z
N THR A 1 -33.41 -9.43 2.98
CA THR A 1 -32.99 -8.32 3.89
C THR A 1 -31.49 -8.39 4.19
N ILE A 2 -30.94 -9.56 4.58
CA ILE A 2 -29.50 -9.76 4.91
C ILE A 2 -28.59 -9.43 3.71
N LEU A 3 -28.93 -9.92 2.51
CA LEU A 3 -28.16 -9.66 1.28
C LEU A 3 -28.10 -8.16 0.93
N VAL A 4 -29.19 -7.44 1.11
CA VAL A 4 -29.25 -6.00 0.88
C VAL A 4 -28.36 -5.27 1.89
N ALA A 5 -28.43 -5.66 3.16
CA ALA A 5 -27.55 -5.12 4.21
C ALA A 5 -26.06 -5.37 3.90
N LEU A 6 -25.70 -6.59 3.49
CA LEU A 6 -24.35 -6.93 3.08
C LEU A 6 -23.87 -6.06 1.92
N GLY A 7 -24.70 -5.88 0.88
CA GLY A 7 -24.39 -5.02 -0.26
C GLY A 7 -24.10 -3.57 0.18
N PHE A 8 -24.97 -2.96 0.99
CA PHE A 8 -24.77 -1.60 1.49
C PHE A 8 -23.51 -1.47 2.35
N VAL A 9 -23.27 -2.43 3.24
CA VAL A 9 -22.06 -2.42 4.10
C VAL A 9 -20.81 -2.58 3.26
N THR A 10 -20.81 -3.49 2.28
CA THR A 10 -19.68 -3.69 1.35
C THR A 10 -19.36 -2.42 0.56
N VAL A 11 -20.39 -1.77 0.00
CA VAL A 11 -20.21 -0.50 -0.73
C VAL A 11 -19.73 0.61 0.21
N GLY A 12 -20.31 0.75 1.39
CA GLY A 12 -19.91 1.76 2.37
C GLY A 12 -18.47 1.61 2.85
N ILE A 13 -18.05 0.37 3.17
CA ILE A 13 -16.65 0.07 3.52
C ILE A 13 -15.75 0.24 2.29
N GLY A 14 -16.18 -0.19 1.11
CA GLY A 14 -15.47 -0.04 -0.15
C GLY A 14 -15.17 1.43 -0.49
N LEU A 15 -16.13 2.33 -0.28
CA LEU A 15 -15.94 3.77 -0.39
C LEU A 15 -14.86 4.26 0.58
N LYS A 16 -14.97 3.92 1.87
CA LYS A 16 -14.00 4.30 2.89
C LYS A 16 -12.60 3.73 2.63
N LEU A 17 -12.52 2.52 2.12
CA LEU A 17 -11.30 1.82 1.77
C LEU A 17 -10.61 2.44 0.55
N GLY A 18 -11.37 3.08 -0.34
CA GLY A 18 -10.92 3.45 -1.67
C GLY A 18 -10.77 2.24 -2.58
N LEU A 19 -11.67 1.26 -2.47
CA LEU A 19 -11.71 0.10 -3.35
C LEU A 19 -12.07 0.52 -4.77
N PHE A 20 -11.40 -0.03 -5.78
CA PHE A 20 -11.80 0.17 -7.17
C PHE A 20 -13.23 -0.39 -7.40
N PRO A 21 -14.13 0.33 -8.09
CA PRO A 21 -13.99 1.66 -8.71
C PRO A 21 -14.30 2.86 -7.77
N LEU A 22 -14.62 2.63 -6.51
CA LEU A 22 -15.05 3.64 -5.54
C LEU A 22 -13.93 4.54 -4.99
N HIS A 23 -12.73 4.47 -5.58
CA HIS A 23 -11.49 5.11 -5.10
C HIS A 23 -11.29 6.56 -5.53
N VAL A 24 -12.14 7.13 -6.39
CA VAL A 24 -11.91 8.41 -7.09
C VAL A 24 -11.60 9.60 -6.16
N TRP A 25 -12.13 9.58 -4.95
CA TRP A 25 -11.91 10.62 -3.94
C TRP A 25 -10.50 10.60 -3.35
N LEU A 26 -9.87 9.41 -3.24
CA LEU A 26 -8.66 9.18 -2.46
C LEU A 26 -7.41 9.92 -3.03
N PRO A 27 -7.11 9.88 -4.36
CA PRO A 27 -5.95 10.57 -4.90
C PRO A 27 -6.01 12.09 -4.71
N ASN A 28 -7.19 12.69 -4.83
CA ASN A 28 -7.37 14.11 -4.62
C ASN A 28 -7.28 14.47 -3.12
N ALA A 29 -7.92 13.69 -2.25
CA ALA A 29 -7.82 13.89 -0.80
C ALA A 29 -6.37 13.86 -0.32
N TYR A 30 -5.56 12.89 -0.79
CA TYR A 30 -4.17 12.78 -0.40
C TYR A 30 -3.28 13.88 -1.01
N ALA A 31 -3.56 14.32 -2.23
CA ALA A 31 -2.76 15.35 -2.90
C ALA A 31 -2.93 16.74 -2.27
N TYR A 32 -4.16 17.10 -1.90
CA TYR A 32 -4.50 18.44 -1.43
C TYR A 32 -4.47 18.59 0.10
N ALA A 33 -4.57 17.50 0.86
CA ALA A 33 -4.47 17.59 2.31
C ALA A 33 -3.07 18.04 2.78
N PRO A 34 -2.98 18.72 3.93
CA PRO A 34 -1.70 19.00 4.57
C PRO A 34 -0.85 17.73 4.71
N SER A 35 0.48 17.86 4.52
CA SER A 35 1.36 16.69 4.41
C SER A 35 1.30 15.74 5.60
N VAL A 36 1.17 16.28 6.84
CA VAL A 36 1.03 15.47 8.06
C VAL A 36 -0.29 14.69 8.06
N VAL A 37 -1.38 15.34 7.64
CA VAL A 37 -2.69 14.69 7.52
C VAL A 37 -2.65 13.60 6.47
N THR A 38 -2.03 13.85 5.32
CA THR A 38 -1.85 12.82 4.27
C THR A 38 -1.07 11.62 4.79
N ALA A 39 0.06 11.85 5.49
CA ALA A 39 0.87 10.76 6.05
C ALA A 39 0.07 9.91 7.03
N PHE A 40 -0.69 10.54 7.94
CA PHE A 40 -1.53 9.85 8.90
C PHE A 40 -2.67 9.07 8.20
N LEU A 41 -3.43 9.70 7.31
CA LEU A 41 -4.53 9.04 6.61
C LEU A 41 -4.04 7.87 5.74
N ALA A 42 -2.93 8.06 5.02
CA ALA A 42 -2.35 7.02 4.20
C ALA A 42 -1.80 5.84 5.02
N ALA A 43 -1.30 6.08 6.22
CA ALA A 43 -0.83 5.03 7.12
C ALA A 43 -1.97 4.28 7.83
N THR A 44 -3.11 4.92 8.13
CA THR A 44 -4.12 4.35 9.06
C THR A 44 -5.52 4.18 8.46
N ALA A 45 -6.11 5.20 7.84
CA ALA A 45 -7.53 5.23 7.54
C ALA A 45 -8.02 4.07 6.65
N THR A 46 -7.33 3.79 5.55
CA THR A 46 -7.67 2.67 4.66
C THR A 46 -7.48 1.31 5.33
N LYS A 47 -6.53 1.19 6.27
CA LYS A 47 -6.24 -0.05 7.01
C LYS A 47 -7.36 -0.40 7.97
N VAL A 48 -7.89 0.61 8.66
CA VAL A 48 -9.09 0.42 9.50
C VAL A 48 -10.26 -0.09 8.66
N ALA A 49 -10.44 0.41 7.44
CA ALA A 49 -11.51 -0.06 6.55
C ALA A 49 -11.28 -1.51 6.07
N VAL A 50 -10.03 -1.93 5.79
CA VAL A 50 -9.71 -3.35 5.50
C VAL A 50 -10.04 -4.22 6.71
N TYR A 51 -9.64 -3.81 7.92
CA TYR A 51 -9.97 -4.53 9.15
C TYR A 51 -11.49 -4.67 9.34
N MET A 52 -12.24 -3.60 9.11
CA MET A 52 -13.71 -3.65 9.16
C MET A 52 -14.27 -4.64 8.14
N LEU A 53 -13.73 -4.67 6.92
CA LEU A 53 -14.17 -5.61 5.88
C LEU A 53 -13.93 -7.06 6.31
N LEU A 54 -12.75 -7.37 6.88
CA LEU A 54 -12.44 -8.69 7.43
C LEU A 54 -13.42 -9.07 8.55
N ARG A 55 -13.71 -8.15 9.48
CA ARG A 55 -14.65 -8.39 10.58
C ARG A 55 -16.07 -8.62 10.08
N VAL A 56 -16.52 -7.82 9.12
CA VAL A 56 -17.85 -7.97 8.54
C VAL A 56 -17.99 -9.32 7.84
N TYR A 57 -17.09 -9.64 6.96
CA TYR A 57 -17.21 -10.87 6.17
C TYR A 57 -17.01 -12.15 6.99
N PHE A 58 -15.97 -12.21 7.80
CA PHE A 58 -15.58 -13.44 8.48
C PHE A 58 -16.13 -13.59 9.90
N THR A 59 -16.47 -12.50 10.58
CA THR A 59 -16.98 -12.58 11.96
C THR A 59 -18.49 -12.33 12.06
N ILE A 60 -19.04 -11.37 11.29
CA ILE A 60 -20.48 -11.03 11.38
C ILE A 60 -21.29 -11.94 10.47
N PHE A 61 -20.91 -12.07 9.20
CA PHE A 61 -21.64 -12.90 8.24
C PHE A 61 -21.15 -14.35 8.21
N GLY A 62 -19.90 -14.61 8.61
CA GLY A 62 -19.28 -15.95 8.57
C GLY A 62 -18.84 -16.38 7.17
N THR A 63 -18.08 -17.46 7.11
CA THR A 63 -17.52 -17.99 5.85
C THR A 63 -18.57 -18.56 4.91
N ASP A 64 -19.74 -18.99 5.42
CA ASP A 64 -20.82 -19.58 4.64
C ASP A 64 -21.38 -18.63 3.58
N ILE A 65 -21.22 -17.32 3.76
CA ILE A 65 -21.68 -16.33 2.80
C ILE A 65 -20.94 -16.43 1.46
N PHE A 66 -19.68 -16.88 1.46
CA PHE A 66 -18.89 -17.08 0.24
C PHE A 66 -19.33 -18.33 -0.53
N ALA A 67 -19.93 -19.32 0.15
CA ALA A 67 -20.54 -20.46 -0.49
C ALA A 67 -21.93 -20.12 -1.07
N ALA A 68 -22.63 -19.16 -0.44
CA ALA A 68 -23.99 -18.76 -0.87
C ALA A 68 -23.97 -17.69 -1.98
N LEU A 69 -22.91 -16.89 -2.10
CA LEU A 69 -22.81 -15.75 -3.00
C LEU A 69 -21.41 -15.67 -3.62
N PRO A 70 -21.25 -15.30 -4.90
CA PRO A 70 -19.95 -15.19 -5.59
C PRO A 70 -19.20 -13.90 -5.18
N ILE A 71 -19.11 -13.61 -3.87
CA ILE A 71 -18.47 -12.40 -3.34
C ILE A 71 -16.96 -12.47 -3.53
N ASP A 72 -16.39 -13.64 -3.34
CA ASP A 72 -14.96 -13.91 -3.53
C ASP A 72 -14.54 -13.65 -4.98
N GLU A 73 -15.29 -14.16 -5.96
CA GLU A 73 -15.04 -13.90 -7.39
C GLU A 73 -15.15 -12.41 -7.71
N PHE A 74 -16.19 -11.75 -7.19
CA PHE A 74 -16.38 -10.31 -7.40
C PHE A 74 -15.21 -9.50 -6.82
N LEU A 75 -14.79 -9.81 -5.60
CA LEU A 75 -13.64 -9.16 -4.96
C LEU A 75 -12.34 -9.45 -5.71
N LEU A 76 -12.16 -10.68 -6.19
CA LEU A 76 -10.99 -11.04 -7.00
C LEU A 76 -10.89 -10.18 -8.25
N VAL A 77 -11.97 -10.07 -9.01
CA VAL A 77 -12.00 -9.27 -10.25
C VAL A 77 -11.70 -7.80 -9.95
N LEU A 78 -12.35 -7.21 -8.94
CA LEU A 78 -12.10 -5.82 -8.54
C LEU A 78 -10.65 -5.61 -8.11
N GLY A 79 -10.09 -6.54 -7.33
CA GLY A 79 -8.70 -6.50 -6.89
C GLY A 79 -7.72 -6.58 -8.05
N LEU A 80 -7.93 -7.48 -9.01
CA LEU A 80 -7.09 -7.63 -10.20
C LEU A 80 -7.11 -6.39 -11.10
N ILE A 81 -8.28 -5.83 -11.34
CA ILE A 81 -8.41 -4.57 -12.09
C ILE A 81 -7.67 -3.46 -11.34
N ALA A 82 -7.85 -3.36 -10.02
CA ALA A 82 -7.21 -2.33 -9.21
C ALA A 82 -5.67 -2.39 -9.29
N ILE A 83 -5.06 -3.57 -9.10
CA ILE A 83 -3.58 -3.69 -9.08
C ILE A 83 -2.95 -3.31 -10.43
N VAL A 84 -3.59 -3.62 -11.55
CA VAL A 84 -3.07 -3.33 -12.88
C VAL A 84 -3.36 -1.89 -13.28
N THR A 85 -4.64 -1.47 -13.23
CA THR A 85 -5.05 -0.16 -13.73
C THR A 85 -4.48 0.97 -12.88
N MET A 86 -4.52 0.85 -11.55
CA MET A 86 -4.05 1.93 -10.67
C MET A 86 -2.53 2.02 -10.63
N SER A 87 -1.80 0.92 -10.80
CA SER A 87 -0.35 0.97 -11.03
C SER A 87 -0.03 1.63 -12.37
N GLY A 88 -0.80 1.34 -13.43
CA GLY A 88 -0.69 2.02 -14.72
C GLY A 88 -0.95 3.52 -14.61
N VAL A 89 -2.04 3.93 -13.95
CA VAL A 89 -2.37 5.36 -13.74
C VAL A 89 -1.29 6.08 -12.92
N ALA A 90 -0.67 5.40 -11.94
CA ALA A 90 0.40 5.96 -11.13
C ALA A 90 1.63 6.37 -11.98
N ILE A 91 1.96 5.64 -13.05
CA ILE A 91 3.08 5.94 -13.96
C ILE A 91 2.93 7.34 -14.59
N TYR A 92 1.71 7.72 -14.94
CA TYR A 92 1.42 8.99 -15.63
C TYR A 92 1.25 10.18 -14.69
N GLN A 93 1.38 10.01 -13.37
CA GLN A 93 1.25 11.12 -12.43
C GLN A 93 2.54 11.95 -12.39
N ASN A 94 2.41 13.30 -12.40
CA ASN A 94 3.51 14.24 -12.25
C ASN A 94 3.61 14.85 -10.83
N ASN A 95 2.67 14.49 -9.96
CA ASN A 95 2.66 14.85 -8.55
C ASN A 95 2.95 13.61 -7.71
N ALA A 96 4.02 13.64 -6.89
CA ALA A 96 4.45 12.48 -6.11
C ALA A 96 3.42 12.03 -5.07
N LYS A 97 2.63 12.94 -4.46
CA LYS A 97 1.54 12.56 -3.57
C LYS A 97 0.43 11.83 -4.32
N ARG A 98 0.04 12.29 -5.52
CA ARG A 98 -0.97 11.60 -6.35
C ARG A 98 -0.47 10.24 -6.83
N LEU A 99 0.79 10.14 -7.23
CA LEU A 99 1.44 8.88 -7.60
C LEU A 99 1.33 7.88 -6.46
N LEU A 100 1.74 8.27 -5.24
CA LEU A 100 1.64 7.43 -4.06
C LEU A 100 0.18 7.13 -3.66
N ALA A 101 -0.76 8.02 -3.95
CA ALA A 101 -2.17 7.79 -3.68
C ALA A 101 -2.76 6.71 -4.61
N TYR A 102 -2.51 6.77 -5.92
CA TYR A 102 -2.91 5.72 -6.86
C TYR A 102 -2.23 4.39 -6.55
N SER A 103 -0.95 4.42 -6.18
CA SER A 103 -0.29 3.19 -5.70
C SER A 103 -0.93 2.65 -4.42
N SER A 104 -1.56 3.48 -3.56
CA SER A 104 -2.31 2.99 -2.39
C SER A 104 -3.57 2.24 -2.80
N VAL A 105 -4.28 2.69 -3.83
CA VAL A 105 -5.45 1.96 -4.37
C VAL A 105 -5.02 0.60 -4.94
N ALA A 106 -3.90 0.53 -5.65
CA ALA A 106 -3.34 -0.74 -6.11
C ALA A 106 -2.99 -1.67 -4.93
N GLN A 107 -2.38 -1.14 -3.87
CA GLN A 107 -2.06 -1.95 -2.67
C GLN A 107 -3.33 -2.43 -1.93
N VAL A 108 -4.40 -1.65 -1.93
CA VAL A 108 -5.72 -2.11 -1.47
C VAL A 108 -6.20 -3.29 -2.33
N GLY A 109 -5.99 -3.24 -3.64
CA GLY A 109 -6.27 -4.35 -4.55
C GLY A 109 -5.61 -5.67 -4.12
N TYR A 110 -4.32 -5.64 -3.72
CA TYR A 110 -3.65 -6.84 -3.19
C TYR A 110 -4.33 -7.38 -1.91
N MET A 111 -4.75 -6.50 -1.00
CA MET A 111 -5.46 -6.94 0.22
C MET A 111 -6.79 -7.59 -0.12
N VAL A 112 -7.52 -7.03 -1.07
CA VAL A 112 -8.82 -7.57 -1.51
C VAL A 112 -8.66 -8.91 -2.24
N ILE A 113 -7.62 -9.09 -3.05
CA ILE A 113 -7.26 -10.39 -3.64
C ILE A 113 -6.99 -11.42 -2.54
N GLY A 114 -6.27 -11.06 -1.49
CA GLY A 114 -6.03 -11.97 -0.35
C GLY A 114 -7.31 -12.34 0.39
N ILE A 115 -8.27 -11.41 0.54
CA ILE A 115 -9.60 -11.68 1.11
C ILE A 115 -10.39 -12.65 0.23
N SER A 116 -10.35 -12.45 -1.10
CA SER A 116 -11.10 -13.26 -2.07
C SER A 116 -10.65 -14.73 -2.11
N MET A 117 -9.45 -15.03 -1.64
CA MET A 117 -8.99 -16.41 -1.58
C MET A 117 -9.77 -17.26 -0.56
N VAL A 118 -10.33 -16.65 0.48
CA VAL A 118 -11.05 -17.33 1.58
C VAL A 118 -10.23 -18.50 2.16
N THR A 119 -8.91 -18.30 2.27
CA THR A 119 -7.96 -19.28 2.79
C THR A 119 -7.12 -18.67 3.91
N ALA A 120 -6.58 -19.53 4.80
CA ALA A 120 -5.68 -19.06 5.86
C ALA A 120 -4.47 -18.31 5.28
N THR A 121 -3.88 -18.81 4.20
CA THR A 121 -2.72 -18.18 3.53
C THR A 121 -3.09 -16.82 2.92
N GLY A 122 -4.24 -16.71 2.22
CA GLY A 122 -4.72 -15.46 1.62
C GLY A 122 -5.03 -14.40 2.68
N LEU A 123 -5.69 -14.77 3.78
CA LEU A 123 -5.97 -13.86 4.90
C LEU A 123 -4.70 -13.47 5.65
N THR A 124 -3.75 -14.40 5.82
CA THR A 124 -2.42 -14.09 6.36
C THR A 124 -1.73 -13.03 5.51
N ALA A 125 -1.74 -13.20 4.18
CA ALA A 125 -1.20 -12.21 3.26
C ALA A 125 -1.87 -10.84 3.41
N THR A 126 -3.20 -10.81 3.53
CA THR A 126 -3.97 -9.57 3.71
C THR A 126 -3.58 -8.87 5.01
N ILE A 127 -3.54 -9.59 6.14
CA ILE A 127 -3.22 -9.01 7.46
C ILE A 127 -1.77 -8.51 7.50
N LEU A 128 -0.83 -9.29 6.95
CA LEU A 128 0.55 -8.86 6.78
C LEU A 128 0.64 -7.60 5.91
N HIS A 129 -0.07 -7.59 4.77
CA HIS A 129 -0.01 -6.46 3.85
C HIS A 129 -0.64 -5.20 4.45
N LEU A 130 -1.69 -5.34 5.25
CA LEU A 130 -2.29 -4.25 6.00
C LEU A 130 -1.27 -3.56 6.92
N PHE A 131 -0.55 -4.32 7.74
CA PHE A 131 0.47 -3.81 8.64
C PHE A 131 1.66 -3.23 7.88
N ASN A 132 2.20 -3.99 6.93
CA ASN A 132 3.37 -3.60 6.15
C ASN A 132 3.11 -2.32 5.34
N HIS A 133 1.96 -2.24 4.68
CA HIS A 133 1.56 -1.07 3.89
C HIS A 133 1.36 0.18 4.75
N ALA A 134 0.94 0.05 6.02
CA ALA A 134 0.86 1.17 6.95
C ALA A 134 2.23 1.80 7.18
N MET A 135 3.25 0.99 7.46
CA MET A 135 4.64 1.45 7.66
C MET A 135 5.24 2.02 6.37
N ILE A 136 5.06 1.33 5.24
CA ILE A 136 5.58 1.78 3.94
C ILE A 136 5.01 3.15 3.58
N LYS A 137 3.68 3.31 3.66
CA LYS A 137 3.04 4.59 3.30
C LYS A 137 3.33 5.69 4.29
N GLY A 138 3.41 5.36 5.59
CA GLY A 138 3.87 6.30 6.61
C GLY A 138 5.23 6.87 6.26
N ALA A 139 6.22 6.02 5.99
CA ALA A 139 7.57 6.45 5.61
C ALA A 139 7.57 7.29 4.32
N LEU A 140 6.92 6.81 3.26
CA LEU A 140 6.92 7.51 1.96
C LEU A 140 6.24 8.88 2.03
N PHE A 141 5.11 9.01 2.70
CA PHE A 141 4.42 10.29 2.82
C PHE A 141 5.12 11.23 3.82
N LEU A 142 5.82 10.73 4.86
CA LEU A 142 6.68 11.55 5.71
C LEU A 142 7.89 12.07 4.92
N ALA A 143 8.50 11.26 4.06
CA ALA A 143 9.57 11.72 3.18
C ALA A 143 9.07 12.82 2.22
N LEU A 144 7.88 12.67 1.61
CA LEU A 144 7.28 13.74 0.80
C LEU A 144 6.88 14.97 1.64
N ALA A 145 6.51 14.80 2.91
CA ALA A 145 6.29 15.91 3.83
C ALA A 145 7.58 16.70 4.07
N ALA A 146 8.71 16.01 4.24
CA ALA A 146 10.03 16.60 4.38
C ALA A 146 10.45 17.36 3.10
N VAL A 147 10.23 16.77 1.93
CA VAL A 147 10.46 17.44 0.64
C VAL A 147 9.60 18.72 0.55
N PHE A 148 8.30 18.61 0.81
CA PHE A 148 7.38 19.77 0.78
C PHE A 148 7.78 20.86 1.80
N TYR A 149 8.29 20.47 2.95
CA TYR A 149 8.76 21.42 3.96
C TYR A 149 9.87 22.31 3.41
N ARG A 150 10.79 21.75 2.61
CA ARG A 150 11.94 22.47 2.03
C ARG A 150 11.60 23.23 0.76
N ILE A 151 11.04 22.56 -0.24
CA ILE A 151 10.86 23.15 -1.57
C ILE A 151 9.43 23.63 -1.86
N LYS A 152 8.48 23.45 -0.92
CA LYS A 152 7.07 23.83 -1.03
C LYS A 152 6.35 23.23 -2.25
N SER A 153 6.92 22.19 -2.85
CA SER A 153 6.37 21.48 -3.98
C SER A 153 6.49 19.96 -3.79
N VAL A 154 5.60 19.22 -4.43
CA VAL A 154 5.66 17.76 -4.57
C VAL A 154 5.48 17.33 -6.03
N LYS A 155 5.68 18.26 -6.98
CA LYS A 155 5.81 17.92 -8.39
C LYS A 155 7.13 17.17 -8.58
N ILE A 156 7.10 16.11 -9.38
CA ILE A 156 8.27 15.25 -9.56
C ILE A 156 9.42 16.03 -10.20
N ASP A 157 9.14 16.89 -11.18
CA ASP A 157 10.17 17.68 -11.85
C ASP A 157 10.88 18.67 -10.90
N ASP A 158 10.17 19.22 -9.91
CA ASP A 158 10.74 20.13 -8.91
C ASP A 158 11.68 19.39 -7.92
N MET A 159 11.63 18.06 -7.89
CA MET A 159 12.50 17.22 -7.07
C MET A 159 13.87 16.96 -7.70
N ALA A 160 14.18 17.52 -8.87
CA ALA A 160 15.45 17.33 -9.55
C ALA A 160 16.64 17.71 -8.64
N GLY A 161 17.63 16.81 -8.55
CA GLY A 161 18.84 16.99 -7.75
C GLY A 161 18.70 16.85 -6.24
N LEU A 162 17.49 16.65 -5.69
CA LEU A 162 17.28 16.55 -4.24
C LEU A 162 18.01 15.36 -3.59
N GLY A 163 18.36 14.34 -4.35
CA GLY A 163 19.14 13.21 -3.83
C GLY A 163 20.49 13.63 -3.26
N LYS A 164 21.08 14.73 -3.76
CA LYS A 164 22.35 15.29 -3.25
C LYS A 164 22.14 16.31 -2.14
N GLU A 165 21.08 17.10 -2.19
CA GLU A 165 20.79 18.17 -1.23
C GLU A 165 20.08 17.68 0.04
N MET A 166 19.24 16.64 -0.10
CA MET A 166 18.48 16.02 0.99
C MET A 166 18.77 14.51 1.07
N PRO A 167 20.04 14.09 1.27
CA PRO A 167 20.43 12.70 1.14
C PRO A 167 19.71 11.75 2.09
N TYR A 168 19.49 12.15 3.34
CA TYR A 168 18.81 11.30 4.32
C TYR A 168 17.32 11.15 4.04
N THR A 169 16.65 12.23 3.66
CA THR A 169 15.23 12.19 3.26
C THR A 169 15.03 11.36 2.01
N MET A 170 15.86 11.55 0.99
CA MET A 170 15.71 10.83 -0.27
C MET A 170 16.13 9.37 -0.16
N ALA A 171 17.15 9.03 0.64
CA ALA A 171 17.49 7.64 0.95
C ALA A 171 16.33 6.92 1.66
N ALA A 172 15.70 7.56 2.64
CA ALA A 172 14.52 7.02 3.30
C ALA A 172 13.35 6.79 2.31
N PHE A 173 13.13 7.73 1.37
CA PHE A 173 12.14 7.58 0.30
C PHE A 173 12.47 6.37 -0.59
N VAL A 174 13.73 6.18 -0.99
CA VAL A 174 14.17 5.05 -1.82
C VAL A 174 13.92 3.72 -1.11
N VAL A 175 14.33 3.59 0.16
CA VAL A 175 14.11 2.35 0.93
C VAL A 175 12.62 2.04 1.11
N GLY A 176 11.82 3.06 1.42
CA GLY A 176 10.35 2.92 1.49
C GLY A 176 9.75 2.48 0.15
N GLY A 177 10.29 2.96 -0.96
CA GLY A 177 9.87 2.57 -2.30
C GLY A 177 10.27 1.15 -2.67
N PHE A 178 11.46 0.71 -2.31
CA PHE A 178 11.86 -0.70 -2.48
C PHE A 178 10.92 -1.62 -1.70
N SER A 179 10.50 -1.21 -0.51
CA SER A 179 9.49 -1.95 0.25
C SER A 179 8.12 -1.93 -0.45
N LEU A 180 7.71 -0.82 -1.07
CA LEU A 180 6.47 -0.73 -1.85
C LEU A 180 6.47 -1.66 -3.07
N VAL A 181 7.60 -1.73 -3.78
CA VAL A 181 7.82 -2.65 -4.90
C VAL A 181 7.80 -4.10 -4.42
N GLY A 182 8.33 -4.37 -3.25
CA GLY A 182 8.46 -5.71 -2.68
C GLY A 182 9.84 -6.34 -2.95
N VAL A 183 10.89 -5.54 -2.79
CA VAL A 183 12.28 -6.05 -2.87
C VAL A 183 12.57 -6.95 -1.66
N PRO A 184 13.25 -8.09 -1.81
CA PRO A 184 13.68 -8.94 -0.70
C PRO A 184 14.33 -8.14 0.44
N LEU A 185 14.25 -8.63 1.67
CA LEU A 185 14.67 -7.98 2.93
C LEU A 185 13.75 -6.84 3.39
N THR A 186 12.68 -6.55 2.69
CA THR A 186 11.68 -5.56 3.10
C THR A 186 10.35 -6.22 3.45
N VAL A 187 9.54 -5.54 4.27
CA VAL A 187 8.21 -6.06 4.66
C VAL A 187 7.27 -6.26 3.48
N GLY A 188 7.40 -5.43 2.43
CA GLY A 188 6.56 -5.53 1.24
C GLY A 188 6.74 -6.85 0.49
N PHE A 189 7.96 -7.39 0.49
CA PHE A 189 8.24 -8.71 -0.07
C PHE A 189 7.47 -9.82 0.67
N ILE A 190 7.53 -9.82 2.00
CA ILE A 190 6.90 -10.87 2.82
C ILE A 190 5.41 -11.00 2.52
N SER A 191 4.67 -9.89 2.55
CA SER A 191 3.22 -9.93 2.31
C SER A 191 2.86 -10.32 0.87
N LYS A 192 3.62 -9.88 -0.14
CA LYS A 192 3.40 -10.27 -1.53
C LYS A 192 3.76 -11.74 -1.77
N TRP A 193 4.79 -12.25 -1.10
CA TRP A 193 5.17 -13.65 -1.15
C TRP A 193 4.01 -14.53 -0.67
N TYR A 194 3.43 -14.23 0.49
CA TYR A 194 2.27 -14.97 0.99
C TYR A 194 1.04 -14.84 0.08
N LEU A 195 0.86 -13.68 -0.57
CA LEU A 195 -0.24 -13.50 -1.52
C LEU A 195 -0.07 -14.39 -2.76
N ILE A 196 1.15 -14.49 -3.27
CA ILE A 196 1.48 -15.39 -4.40
C ILE A 196 1.31 -16.85 -3.98
N LEU A 197 1.80 -17.23 -2.79
CA LEU A 197 1.61 -18.59 -2.27
C LEU A 197 0.12 -18.96 -2.18
N GLY A 198 -0.71 -18.07 -1.63
CA GLY A 198 -2.15 -18.31 -1.53
C GLY A 198 -2.83 -18.44 -2.89
N ALA A 199 -2.39 -17.67 -3.90
CA ALA A 199 -2.89 -17.81 -5.26
C ALA A 199 -2.47 -19.15 -5.89
N LEU A 200 -1.24 -19.60 -5.66
CA LEU A 200 -0.73 -20.89 -6.18
C LEU A 200 -1.40 -22.08 -5.48
N GLU A 201 -1.66 -22.00 -4.17
CA GLU A 201 -2.42 -23.03 -3.42
C GLU A 201 -3.82 -23.25 -4.00
N LYS A 202 -4.45 -22.19 -4.53
CA LYS A 202 -5.74 -22.28 -5.22
C LYS A 202 -5.63 -22.68 -6.70
N GLY A 203 -4.42 -22.87 -7.23
CA GLY A 203 -4.19 -23.12 -8.65
C GLY A 203 -4.39 -21.88 -9.53
N TRP A 204 -4.44 -20.69 -8.96
CA TRP A 204 -4.69 -19.43 -9.66
C TRP A 204 -3.40 -18.84 -10.25
N TRP A 205 -2.74 -19.55 -11.13
CA TRP A 205 -1.50 -19.12 -11.80
C TRP A 205 -1.60 -17.75 -12.49
N PRO A 206 -2.71 -17.42 -13.21
CA PRO A 206 -2.85 -16.10 -13.81
C PRO A 206 -2.88 -14.98 -12.78
N VAL A 207 -3.49 -15.22 -11.61
CA VAL A 207 -3.53 -14.25 -10.50
C VAL A 207 -2.12 -13.99 -9.97
N ALA A 208 -1.33 -15.06 -9.73
CA ALA A 208 0.06 -14.94 -9.31
C ALA A 208 0.89 -14.13 -10.33
N ALA A 209 0.72 -14.40 -11.63
CA ALA A 209 1.39 -13.67 -12.70
C ALA A 209 0.99 -12.18 -12.72
N LEU A 210 -0.30 -11.85 -12.54
CA LEU A 210 -0.76 -10.45 -12.48
C LEU A 210 -0.26 -9.71 -11.25
N ILE A 211 -0.11 -10.37 -10.09
CA ILE A 211 0.51 -9.81 -8.88
C ILE A 211 1.96 -9.43 -9.18
N LEU A 212 2.73 -10.31 -9.80
CA LEU A 212 4.12 -10.04 -10.20
C LEU A 212 4.19 -8.91 -11.23
N PHE A 213 3.34 -8.94 -12.26
CA PHE A 213 3.28 -7.89 -13.27
C PHE A 213 2.99 -6.51 -12.67
N SER A 214 2.01 -6.42 -11.76
CA SER A 214 1.71 -5.16 -11.07
C SER A 214 2.87 -4.69 -10.18
N SER A 215 3.66 -5.61 -9.61
CA SER A 215 4.89 -5.26 -8.88
C SER A 215 5.96 -4.68 -9.81
N LEU A 216 6.07 -5.16 -11.05
CA LEU A 216 6.95 -4.56 -12.07
C LEU A 216 6.47 -3.15 -12.48
N LEU A 217 5.16 -2.93 -12.62
CA LEU A 217 4.63 -1.58 -12.83
C LEU A 217 5.00 -0.64 -11.67
N ALA A 218 5.07 -1.17 -10.44
CA ALA A 218 5.49 -0.38 -9.28
C ALA A 218 6.96 0.07 -9.39
N VAL A 219 7.84 -0.73 -9.98
CA VAL A 219 9.22 -0.31 -10.28
C VAL A 219 9.22 0.92 -11.20
N ILE A 220 8.40 0.89 -12.26
CA ILE A 220 8.38 1.96 -13.27
C ILE A 220 7.97 3.31 -12.66
N TYR A 221 6.84 3.37 -11.96
CA TYR A 221 6.41 4.66 -11.39
C TYR A 221 7.30 5.14 -10.27
N PHE A 222 7.92 4.23 -9.54
CA PHE A 222 8.84 4.60 -8.47
C PHE A 222 10.19 5.07 -9.02
N TRP A 223 10.71 4.38 -10.04
CA TRP A 223 11.94 4.76 -10.73
C TRP A 223 11.88 6.18 -11.31
N LYS A 224 10.73 6.59 -11.85
CA LYS A 224 10.51 7.96 -12.34
C LYS A 224 10.90 9.03 -11.31
N VAL A 225 10.56 8.82 -10.04
CA VAL A 225 10.91 9.77 -8.97
C VAL A 225 12.40 9.71 -8.64
N ILE A 226 12.96 8.49 -8.57
CA ILE A 226 14.39 8.29 -8.32
C ILE A 226 15.23 8.92 -9.43
N GLU A 227 14.86 8.69 -10.69
CA GLU A 227 15.56 9.24 -11.86
C GLU A 227 15.64 10.77 -11.75
N VAL A 228 14.54 11.42 -11.48
CA VAL A 228 14.53 12.88 -11.37
C VAL A 228 15.35 13.36 -10.18
N ALA A 229 15.20 12.72 -9.01
CA ALA A 229 15.85 13.18 -7.79
C ALA A 229 17.36 12.96 -7.77
N TYR A 230 17.87 11.91 -8.42
CA TYR A 230 19.28 11.53 -8.34
C TYR A 230 20.08 11.77 -9.62
N PHE A 231 19.44 11.67 -10.79
CA PHE A 231 20.15 11.71 -12.08
C PHE A 231 19.95 13.02 -12.85
N LYS A 232 18.89 13.80 -12.55
CA LYS A 232 18.73 15.15 -13.12
C LYS A 232 19.47 16.18 -12.27
N PRO A 233 20.16 17.16 -12.89
CA PRO A 233 20.79 18.25 -12.16
C PRO A 233 19.76 19.16 -11.52
N ARG A 234 20.12 19.79 -10.41
CA ARG A 234 19.31 20.85 -9.79
C ARG A 234 19.25 22.04 -10.74
N PRO A 235 18.06 22.61 -11.02
CA PRO A 235 17.96 23.83 -11.84
C PRO A 235 18.73 25.00 -11.19
N GLU A 236 19.47 25.78 -11.97
CA GLU A 236 20.25 26.93 -11.48
C GLU A 236 19.35 28.00 -10.81
N SER A 237 18.10 28.09 -11.24
CA SER A 237 17.10 29.02 -10.67
C SER A 237 16.48 28.52 -9.35
N ALA A 238 16.77 27.30 -8.90
CA ALA A 238 16.21 26.76 -7.68
C ALA A 238 17.12 27.04 -6.49
N ASP A 239 16.51 27.43 -5.35
CA ASP A 239 17.23 27.61 -4.10
C ASP A 239 17.92 26.32 -3.68
N THR A 240 19.14 26.43 -3.15
CA THR A 240 19.85 25.34 -2.51
C THR A 240 19.17 25.00 -1.19
N VAL A 241 18.88 23.72 -0.98
CA VAL A 241 18.23 23.27 0.25
C VAL A 241 19.09 22.21 0.96
N SER A 242 18.87 22.06 2.23
CA SER A 242 19.48 21.01 3.04
C SER A 242 18.43 20.09 3.61
N ASP A 243 18.85 18.97 4.19
CA ASP A 243 17.92 18.03 4.84
C ASP A 243 17.09 18.70 5.94
N VAL A 244 15.98 18.08 6.30
CA VAL A 244 15.06 18.59 7.32
C VAL A 244 15.63 18.38 8.73
N PRO A 245 15.08 19.07 9.75
CA PRO A 245 15.49 18.89 11.14
C PRO A 245 15.34 17.43 11.62
N LEU A 246 16.16 17.02 12.59
CA LEU A 246 16.14 15.68 13.17
C LEU A 246 14.77 15.28 13.71
N SER A 247 13.96 16.22 14.18
CA SER A 247 12.58 15.96 14.62
C SER A 247 11.68 15.40 13.54
N MET A 248 11.99 15.64 12.26
CA MET A 248 11.28 15.05 11.11
C MET A 248 12.00 13.80 10.60
N LEU A 249 13.34 13.75 10.65
CA LEU A 249 14.13 12.60 10.20
C LEU A 249 13.96 11.38 11.11
N ILE A 250 13.93 11.57 12.42
CA ILE A 250 13.83 10.46 13.38
C ILE A 250 12.58 9.62 13.15
N PRO A 251 11.33 10.15 13.14
CA PRO A 251 10.15 9.34 12.89
C PRO A 251 10.14 8.71 11.49
N LEU A 252 10.70 9.38 10.50
CA LEU A 252 10.86 8.84 9.15
C LEU A 252 11.74 7.60 9.17
N TRP A 253 12.94 7.69 9.76
CA TRP A 253 13.89 6.59 9.81
C TRP A 253 13.48 5.48 10.78
N VAL A 254 12.68 5.76 11.81
CA VAL A 254 12.04 4.72 12.64
C VAL A 254 11.13 3.84 11.78
N LEU A 255 10.30 4.43 10.92
CA LEU A 255 9.44 3.65 10.02
C LEU A 255 10.24 2.90 8.96
N VAL A 256 11.29 3.51 8.41
CA VAL A 256 12.19 2.85 7.45
C VAL A 256 12.94 1.69 8.13
N GLY A 257 13.47 1.90 9.32
CA GLY A 257 14.11 0.84 10.11
C GLY A 257 13.16 -0.31 10.42
N ALA A 258 11.91 0.00 10.78
CA ALA A 258 10.86 -1.00 11.00
C ALA A 258 10.55 -1.79 9.71
N ASN A 259 10.53 -1.15 8.55
CA ASN A 259 10.36 -1.85 7.26
C ASN A 259 11.44 -2.90 7.01
N ILE A 260 12.70 -2.61 7.33
CA ILE A 260 13.81 -3.55 7.16
C ILE A 260 13.77 -4.61 8.28
N PHE A 261 13.58 -4.18 9.52
CA PHE A 261 13.57 -5.07 10.68
C PHE A 261 12.51 -6.16 10.55
N PHE A 262 11.25 -5.80 10.28
CA PHE A 262 10.18 -6.79 10.09
C PHE A 262 10.25 -7.51 8.74
N GLY A 263 11.00 -6.98 7.76
CA GLY A 263 11.28 -7.66 6.51
C GLY A 263 12.32 -8.78 6.66
N THR A 264 13.30 -8.59 7.56
CA THR A 264 14.34 -9.59 7.86
C THR A 264 13.93 -10.53 8.99
N ASN A 265 13.17 -10.04 9.98
CA ASN A 265 12.69 -10.78 11.16
C ASN A 265 11.17 -10.91 11.12
N SER A 266 10.66 -11.62 10.12
CA SER A 266 9.21 -11.71 9.87
C SER A 266 8.46 -12.71 10.76
N ASN A 267 9.14 -13.53 11.56
CA ASN A 267 8.52 -14.61 12.34
C ASN A 267 7.38 -14.11 13.24
N LEU A 268 7.58 -13.01 13.95
CA LEU A 268 6.56 -12.45 14.84
C LEU A 268 5.33 -11.98 14.07
N THR A 269 5.53 -11.21 12.99
CA THR A 269 4.42 -10.67 12.20
C THR A 269 3.67 -11.77 11.46
N VAL A 270 4.39 -12.74 10.90
CA VAL A 270 3.82 -13.88 10.18
C VAL A 270 3.02 -14.78 11.14
N SER A 271 3.58 -15.18 12.29
CA SER A 271 2.88 -16.04 13.25
C SER A 271 1.61 -15.38 13.79
N THR A 272 1.67 -14.08 14.09
CA THR A 272 0.51 -13.31 14.55
C THR A 272 -0.57 -13.22 13.47
N ALA A 273 -0.17 -12.89 12.23
CA ALA A 273 -1.11 -12.78 11.11
C ALA A 273 -1.75 -14.14 10.77
N MET A 274 -0.97 -15.22 10.83
CA MET A 274 -1.47 -16.59 10.59
C MET A 274 -2.44 -17.02 11.70
N GLY A 275 -2.14 -16.73 12.94
CA GLY A 275 -3.05 -16.99 14.08
C GLY A 275 -4.38 -16.25 13.89
N ALA A 276 -4.33 -14.95 13.55
CA ALA A 276 -5.52 -14.16 13.29
C ALA A 276 -6.31 -14.67 12.06
N ALA A 277 -5.63 -15.06 10.99
CA ALA A 277 -6.27 -15.62 9.80
C ALA A 277 -7.00 -16.93 10.09
N LYS A 278 -6.38 -17.83 10.86
CA LYS A 278 -7.00 -19.09 11.29
C LYS A 278 -8.24 -18.82 12.17
N ALA A 279 -8.16 -17.88 13.10
CA ALA A 279 -9.30 -17.52 13.95
C ALA A 279 -10.47 -16.93 13.14
N LEU A 280 -10.19 -16.20 12.05
CA LEU A 280 -11.25 -15.67 11.17
C LEU A 280 -11.97 -16.76 10.36
N ILE A 281 -11.25 -17.79 9.90
CA ILE A 281 -11.83 -18.88 9.08
C ILE A 281 -12.40 -19.99 9.94
N GLY A 282 -11.72 -20.34 11.04
CA GLY A 282 -12.08 -21.51 11.85
C GLY A 282 -13.14 -21.29 12.91
N GLY A 283 -13.62 -20.07 13.10
CA GLY A 283 -14.55 -19.69 14.19
C GLY A 283 -14.03 -20.16 15.55
N ALA A 284 -13.79 -19.28 16.46
CA ALA A 284 -13.31 -19.42 17.83
C ALA A 284 -11.93 -20.10 18.02
N PRO A 285 -11.13 -19.55 18.91
CA PRO A 285 -9.86 -20.17 19.30
C PRO A 285 -10.06 -21.49 20.04
#